data_342e36dd7c7aee0ccb50e8297916e0cc
#
_entry.id   342e36dd7c7aee0ccb50e8297916e0cc
#
_cell.length_a   1.000
_cell.length_b   1.000
_cell.length_c   1.000
_cell.angle_alpha   90.00
_cell.angle_beta   90.00
_cell.angle_gamma   90.00
#
_symmetry.space_group_name_H-M   'P 1'
#
loop_
_entity.id
_entity.type
_entity.pdbx_description
1 polymer ?
#
loop_
_entity_poly.entity_id
_entity_poly.type
_entity_poly.pdbx_seq_one_letter_code
_entity_poly.pdbx_strand_id
1 'polypeptide(L)'
;VPYQFVPCTILLMTSAVMTLSLAVYGIRQRHTIGTSILALCMMVGTLWSVANALEISALTLEHKLLWANLQYIAYSLGPVAWFLTTCXFTGRVHWIQWKRVLFLLLVPALTIFLVWFDPVWGLVRTDFSLNTAGSIYVLEKQYGPWFFVHFAQAYALNFASIFLAGQAVLDRNSVYRGQALFLLGAVSLVVASNLLYIAGVRPPTGHDLTPL
;
A
#
# COMPACT_ATOMS: atom_id res chain seq x y z
N VAL A 1 -21.00 -19.97 -6.24
CA VAL A 1 -19.57 -19.60 -6.03
C VAL A 1 -19.53 -18.12 -5.68
N PRO A 2 -18.90 -17.72 -4.55
CA PRO A 2 -18.92 -16.30 -4.14
C PRO A 2 -17.92 -15.41 -4.89
N TYR A 3 -17.26 -15.91 -5.92
CA TYR A 3 -16.25 -15.18 -6.70
C TYR A 3 -16.50 -15.36 -8.20
N GLN A 4 -16.15 -14.30 -8.96
CA GLN A 4 -16.17 -14.33 -10.42
C GLN A 4 -14.75 -14.11 -10.96
N PHE A 5 -14.48 -14.62 -12.14
CA PHE A 5 -13.22 -14.35 -12.82
C PHE A 5 -13.26 -12.95 -13.45
N VAL A 6 -12.25 -12.13 -13.13
CA VAL A 6 -12.10 -10.79 -13.69
C VAL A 6 -10.69 -10.70 -14.30
N PRO A 7 -10.55 -10.39 -15.60
CA PRO A 7 -9.23 -10.44 -16.26
C PRO A 7 -8.14 -9.59 -15.60
N CYS A 8 -8.46 -8.45 -15.01
CA CYS A 8 -7.45 -7.60 -14.36
C CYS A 8 -6.81 -8.27 -13.13
N THR A 9 -7.46 -9.30 -12.55
CA THR A 9 -6.87 -10.03 -11.43
C THR A 9 -5.64 -10.83 -11.82
N ILE A 10 -5.47 -11.16 -13.12
CA ILE A 10 -4.25 -11.82 -13.62
C ILE A 10 -3.03 -10.92 -13.36
N LEU A 11 -3.16 -9.62 -13.69
CA LEU A 11 -2.07 -8.65 -13.46
C LEU A 11 -1.73 -8.54 -11.97
N LEU A 12 -2.75 -8.45 -11.12
CA LEU A 12 -2.56 -8.36 -9.67
C LEU A 12 -1.91 -9.63 -9.10
N MET A 13 -2.32 -10.81 -9.58
CA MET A 13 -1.72 -12.07 -9.12
C MET A 13 -0.29 -12.23 -9.65
N THR A 14 0.00 -11.76 -10.86
CA THR A 14 1.37 -11.73 -11.38
C THR A 14 2.25 -10.83 -10.51
N SER A 15 1.76 -9.63 -10.19
CA SER A 15 2.44 -8.71 -9.26
C SER A 15 2.69 -9.38 -7.90
N ALA A 16 1.68 -10.09 -7.37
CA ALA A 16 1.78 -10.79 -6.09
C ALA A 16 2.88 -11.88 -6.13
N VAL A 17 2.93 -12.67 -7.21
CA VAL A 17 3.97 -13.71 -7.37
C VAL A 17 5.37 -13.07 -7.44
N MET A 18 5.51 -11.98 -8.20
CA MET A 18 6.79 -11.28 -8.32
C MET A 18 7.25 -10.71 -6.96
N THR A 19 6.37 -10.00 -6.26
CA THR A 19 6.71 -9.38 -4.97
C THR A 19 6.98 -10.46 -3.91
N LEU A 20 6.21 -11.55 -3.91
CA LEU A 20 6.44 -12.68 -2.99
C LEU A 20 7.80 -13.33 -3.27
N SER A 21 8.15 -13.54 -4.54
CA SER A 21 9.45 -14.11 -4.92
C SER A 21 10.60 -13.23 -4.43
N LEU A 22 10.48 -11.91 -4.58
CA LEU A 22 11.45 -10.94 -4.08
C LEU A 22 11.51 -10.93 -2.55
N ALA A 23 10.37 -11.06 -1.88
CA ALA A 23 10.30 -11.14 -0.41
C ALA A 23 11.04 -12.39 0.09
N VAL A 24 10.75 -13.55 -0.50
CA VAL A 24 11.40 -14.82 -0.15
C VAL A 24 12.91 -14.74 -0.40
N TYR A 25 13.31 -14.19 -1.55
CA TYR A 25 14.72 -13.97 -1.86
C TYR A 25 15.39 -13.07 -0.80
N GLY A 26 14.75 -11.96 -0.46
CA GLY A 26 15.26 -11.01 0.55
C GLY A 26 15.38 -11.65 1.94
N ILE A 27 14.41 -12.49 2.33
CA ILE A 27 14.45 -13.22 3.61
C ILE A 27 15.62 -14.22 3.62
N ARG A 28 15.87 -14.91 2.49
CA ARG A 28 16.98 -15.85 2.40
C ARG A 28 18.34 -15.15 2.42
N GLN A 29 18.41 -13.91 1.91
CA GLN A 29 19.63 -13.10 1.84
C GLN A 29 19.70 -12.05 2.97
N ARG A 30 19.12 -12.32 4.14
CA ARG A 30 19.00 -11.37 5.26
C ARG A 30 20.32 -11.13 6.00
N HIS A 31 21.36 -10.80 5.25
CA HIS A 31 22.66 -10.44 5.83
C HIS A 31 22.74 -8.95 6.21
N THR A 32 21.77 -8.15 5.78
CA THR A 32 21.73 -6.71 6.08
C THR A 32 20.32 -6.28 6.49
N ILE A 33 20.26 -5.21 7.27
CA ILE A 33 18.98 -4.60 7.69
C ILE A 33 18.17 -4.19 6.46
N GLY A 34 18.82 -3.68 5.42
CA GLY A 34 18.17 -3.23 4.20
C GLY A 34 17.40 -4.33 3.48
N THR A 35 17.97 -5.54 3.37
CA THR A 35 17.29 -6.67 2.72
C THR A 35 16.07 -7.13 3.50
N SER A 36 16.12 -7.09 4.83
CA SER A 36 14.99 -7.47 5.68
C SER A 36 13.84 -6.46 5.55
N ILE A 37 14.15 -5.16 5.52
CA ILE A 37 13.16 -4.08 5.36
C ILE A 37 12.52 -4.17 3.97
N LEU A 38 13.34 -4.39 2.93
CA LEU A 38 12.82 -4.56 1.56
C LEU A 38 11.91 -5.80 1.48
N ALA A 39 12.30 -6.90 2.10
CA ALA A 39 11.48 -8.12 2.12
C ALA A 39 10.13 -7.85 2.79
N LEU A 40 10.11 -7.12 3.91
CA LEU A 40 8.87 -6.72 4.57
C LEU A 40 8.00 -5.84 3.64
N CYS A 41 8.62 -4.88 2.96
CA CYS A 41 7.92 -4.01 2.01
C CYS A 41 7.29 -4.85 0.88
N MET A 42 8.02 -5.83 0.35
CA MET A 42 7.52 -6.73 -0.71
C MET A 42 6.38 -7.62 -0.19
N MET A 43 6.44 -8.08 1.07
CA MET A 43 5.34 -8.85 1.69
C MET A 43 4.06 -8.01 1.81
N VAL A 44 4.20 -6.75 2.20
CA VAL A 44 3.08 -5.79 2.25
C VAL A 44 2.47 -5.61 0.86
N GLY A 45 3.30 -5.45 -0.18
CA GLY A 45 2.84 -5.37 -1.57
C GLY A 45 2.14 -6.64 -2.03
N THR A 46 2.66 -7.82 -1.66
CA THR A 46 2.02 -9.11 -1.95
C THR A 46 0.62 -9.17 -1.33
N LEU A 47 0.52 -8.86 -0.03
CA LEU A 47 -0.77 -8.85 0.67
C LEU A 47 -1.76 -7.91 -0.02
N TRP A 48 -1.30 -6.70 -0.39
CA TRP A 48 -2.15 -5.73 -1.08
C TRP A 48 -2.67 -6.29 -2.41
N SER A 49 -1.78 -6.83 -3.25
CA SER A 49 -2.14 -7.35 -4.58
C SER A 49 -3.12 -8.53 -4.49
N VAL A 50 -2.86 -9.48 -3.57
CA VAL A 50 -3.75 -10.66 -3.38
C VAL A 50 -5.11 -10.22 -2.86
N ALA A 51 -5.14 -9.41 -1.81
CA ALA A 51 -6.40 -8.98 -1.19
C ALA A 51 -7.22 -8.13 -2.17
N ASN A 52 -6.58 -7.28 -2.99
CA ASN A 52 -7.27 -6.50 -4.02
C ASN A 52 -7.84 -7.40 -5.12
N ALA A 53 -7.08 -8.39 -5.60
CA ALA A 53 -7.55 -9.34 -6.61
C ALA A 53 -8.80 -10.10 -6.12
N LEU A 54 -8.77 -10.52 -4.85
CA LEU A 54 -9.88 -11.27 -4.24
C LEU A 54 -11.08 -10.36 -3.96
N GLU A 55 -10.86 -9.11 -3.54
CA GLU A 55 -11.94 -8.13 -3.35
C GLU A 55 -12.64 -7.83 -4.69
N ILE A 56 -11.88 -7.61 -5.76
CA ILE A 56 -12.45 -7.34 -7.10
C ILE A 56 -13.30 -8.54 -7.56
N SER A 57 -12.82 -9.77 -7.31
CA SER A 57 -13.51 -11.00 -7.72
C SER A 57 -14.74 -11.33 -6.88
N ALA A 58 -14.83 -10.82 -5.65
CA ALA A 58 -15.91 -11.17 -4.71
C ALA A 58 -17.27 -10.63 -5.18
N LEU A 59 -18.32 -11.45 -5.01
CA LEU A 59 -19.70 -11.14 -5.45
C LEU A 59 -20.62 -10.72 -4.29
N THR A 60 -20.19 -10.89 -3.05
CA THR A 60 -21.00 -10.57 -1.88
C THR A 60 -20.35 -9.44 -1.06
N LEU A 61 -21.19 -8.65 -0.41
CA LEU A 61 -20.73 -7.55 0.46
C LEU A 61 -19.78 -8.07 1.56
N GLU A 62 -20.11 -9.21 2.16
CA GLU A 62 -19.33 -9.82 3.24
C GLU A 62 -17.90 -10.14 2.80
N HIS A 63 -17.75 -10.81 1.64
CA HIS A 63 -16.42 -11.15 1.12
C HIS A 63 -15.65 -9.90 0.68
N LYS A 64 -16.34 -8.92 0.10
CA LYS A 64 -15.68 -7.63 -0.27
C LYS A 64 -15.18 -6.91 0.97
N LEU A 65 -15.97 -6.83 2.03
CA LEU A 65 -15.55 -6.19 3.28
C LEU A 65 -14.36 -6.93 3.91
N LEU A 66 -14.39 -8.26 3.91
CA LEU A 66 -13.27 -9.07 4.43
C LEU A 66 -11.96 -8.72 3.71
N TRP A 67 -11.97 -8.76 2.37
CA TRP A 67 -10.76 -8.50 1.60
C TRP A 67 -10.34 -7.02 1.66
N ALA A 68 -11.32 -6.09 1.70
CA ALA A 68 -11.04 -4.67 1.90
C ALA A 68 -10.38 -4.43 3.27
N ASN A 69 -10.85 -5.12 4.33
CA ASN A 69 -10.23 -5.01 5.67
C ASN A 69 -8.79 -5.54 5.66
N LEU A 70 -8.54 -6.66 4.97
CA LEU A 70 -7.19 -7.21 4.82
C LEU A 70 -6.29 -6.25 4.03
N GLN A 71 -6.82 -5.57 3.01
CA GLN A 71 -6.07 -4.53 2.28
C GLN A 71 -5.64 -3.39 3.20
N TYR A 72 -6.45 -3.05 4.22
CA TYR A 72 -6.09 -1.97 5.14
C TYR A 72 -4.83 -2.28 5.94
N ILE A 73 -4.47 -3.57 6.14
CA ILE A 73 -3.17 -3.93 6.71
C ILE A 73 -2.05 -3.41 5.78
N ALA A 74 -2.19 -3.66 4.49
CA ALA A 74 -1.19 -3.22 3.50
C ALA A 74 -1.23 -1.69 3.31
N TYR A 75 -2.41 -1.08 3.20
CA TYR A 75 -2.56 0.38 3.10
C TYR A 75 -1.89 1.10 4.27
N SER A 76 -2.03 0.55 5.48
CA SER A 76 -1.53 1.19 6.69
C SER A 76 -0.02 1.00 6.85
N LEU A 77 0.48 -0.22 6.59
CA LEU A 77 1.89 -0.53 6.77
C LEU A 77 2.75 -0.10 5.57
N GLY A 78 2.16 -0.01 4.38
CA GLY A 78 2.88 0.29 3.12
C GLY A 78 3.71 1.56 3.19
N PRO A 79 3.12 2.72 3.52
CA PRO A 79 3.89 3.98 3.59
C PRO A 79 5.04 3.93 4.60
N VAL A 80 4.85 3.24 5.75
CA VAL A 80 5.91 3.08 6.75
C VAL A 80 7.02 2.17 6.19
N ALA A 81 6.65 1.01 5.63
CA ALA A 81 7.61 0.07 5.05
C ALA A 81 8.40 0.73 3.90
N TRP A 82 7.71 1.50 3.06
CA TRP A 82 8.32 2.24 1.95
C TRP A 82 9.30 3.31 2.45
N PHE A 83 8.90 4.10 3.44
CA PHE A 83 9.76 5.12 4.06
C PHE A 83 11.03 4.48 4.66
N LEU A 84 10.87 3.37 5.39
CA LEU A 84 12.01 2.66 5.97
C LEU A 84 12.92 2.08 4.87
N THR A 85 12.33 1.56 3.79
CA THR A 85 13.07 1.09 2.60
C THR A 85 13.88 2.26 2.00
N THR A 86 13.26 3.41 1.85
CA THR A 86 13.93 4.61 1.34
C THR A 86 15.09 5.02 2.25
N CYS A 87 14.91 5.01 3.56
CA CYS A 87 15.99 5.26 4.52
C CYS A 87 17.17 4.26 4.35
N UNK A 88 16.85 3.13 4.08
CA UNK A 88 17.73 2.23 3.88
C UNK A 88 18.47 2.45 2.80
N PHE A 89 17.93 2.58 1.65
CA PHE A 89 18.57 2.67 0.35
C PHE A 89 19.11 4.07 -0.01
N THR A 90 18.96 5.05 0.86
CA THR A 90 19.55 6.39 0.69
C THR A 90 20.63 6.68 1.74
N GLY A 91 21.10 5.65 2.44
CA GLY A 91 22.19 5.76 3.41
C GLY A 91 21.80 6.36 4.76
N ARG A 92 20.50 6.53 5.03
CA ARG A 92 20.01 7.16 6.27
C ARG A 92 19.57 6.12 7.32
N VAL A 93 20.34 5.04 7.45
CA VAL A 93 20.04 3.91 8.38
C VAL A 93 19.92 4.41 9.84
N HIS A 94 20.64 5.48 10.21
CA HIS A 94 20.58 6.06 11.55
C HIS A 94 19.19 6.61 11.92
N TRP A 95 18.30 6.82 10.94
CA TRP A 95 16.90 7.20 11.20
C TRP A 95 16.06 6.01 11.64
N ILE A 96 16.51 4.76 11.33
CA ILE A 96 15.77 3.52 11.63
C ILE A 96 16.10 3.09 13.06
N GLN A 97 15.50 3.79 14.02
CA GLN A 97 15.61 3.49 15.45
C GLN A 97 14.29 2.91 15.94
N TRP A 98 14.32 1.89 16.79
CA TRP A 98 13.13 1.15 17.22
C TRP A 98 12.04 2.08 17.79
N LYS A 99 12.43 3.11 18.57
CA LYS A 99 11.47 4.07 19.14
C LYS A 99 10.76 4.89 18.07
N ARG A 100 11.49 5.32 17.03
CA ARG A 100 10.92 6.06 15.90
C ARG A 100 9.99 5.16 15.07
N VAL A 101 10.41 3.92 14.84
CA VAL A 101 9.60 2.95 14.08
C VAL A 101 8.29 2.67 14.84
N LEU A 102 8.36 2.44 16.17
CA LEU A 102 7.17 2.25 16.99
C LEU A 102 6.23 3.46 16.90
N PHE A 103 6.78 4.67 16.98
CA PHE A 103 5.99 5.90 16.84
C PHE A 103 5.28 5.96 15.47
N LEU A 104 5.99 5.64 14.38
CA LEU A 104 5.42 5.61 13.04
C LEU A 104 4.33 4.54 12.88
N LEU A 105 4.41 3.45 13.65
CA LEU A 105 3.44 2.35 13.59
C LEU A 105 2.17 2.61 14.42
N LEU A 106 2.11 3.66 15.24
CA LEU A 106 0.93 3.94 16.08
C LEU A 106 -0.34 4.15 15.25
N VAL A 107 -0.28 5.03 14.24
CA VAL A 107 -1.45 5.31 13.39
C VAL A 107 -1.82 4.09 12.54
N PRO A 108 -0.87 3.40 11.86
CA PRO A 108 -1.18 2.13 11.19
C PRO A 108 -1.85 1.09 12.10
N ALA A 109 -1.28 0.84 13.28
CA ALA A 109 -1.83 -0.16 14.20
C ALA A 109 -3.26 0.18 14.61
N LEU A 110 -3.49 1.46 14.95
CA LEU A 110 -4.83 1.91 15.32
C LEU A 110 -5.79 1.87 14.12
N THR A 111 -5.32 2.21 12.91
CA THR A 111 -6.15 2.12 11.70
C THR A 111 -6.56 0.66 11.44
N ILE A 112 -5.62 -0.28 11.51
CA ILE A 112 -5.91 -1.71 11.32
C ILE A 112 -6.96 -2.16 12.35
N PHE A 113 -6.79 -1.77 13.61
CA PHE A 113 -7.75 -2.09 14.66
C PHE A 113 -9.14 -1.52 14.35
N LEU A 114 -9.22 -0.22 14.05
CA LEU A 114 -10.49 0.49 13.84
C LEU A 114 -11.28 -0.04 12.63
N VAL A 115 -10.59 -0.45 11.58
CA VAL A 115 -11.22 -0.97 10.34
C VAL A 115 -12.09 -2.21 10.64
N TRP A 116 -11.70 -3.05 11.60
CA TRP A 116 -12.50 -4.23 11.97
C TRP A 116 -13.75 -3.86 12.78
N PHE A 117 -13.79 -2.65 13.35
CA PHE A 117 -14.92 -2.13 14.11
C PHE A 117 -15.72 -1.05 13.36
N ASP A 118 -15.42 -0.81 12.07
CA ASP A 118 -16.11 0.18 11.24
C ASP A 118 -17.64 0.01 11.22
N PRO A 119 -18.19 -1.24 11.14
CA PRO A 119 -19.66 -1.38 11.15
C PRO A 119 -20.33 -0.84 12.42
N VAL A 120 -19.57 -0.68 13.51
CA VAL A 120 -20.10 -0.16 14.80
C VAL A 120 -19.75 1.31 14.98
N TRP A 121 -18.50 1.69 14.70
CA TRP A 121 -17.97 3.03 15.04
C TRP A 121 -17.91 3.98 13.85
N GLY A 122 -17.78 3.47 12.62
CA GLY A 122 -17.73 4.30 11.41
C GLY A 122 -16.58 5.30 11.39
N LEU A 123 -15.48 5.01 12.08
CA LEU A 123 -14.38 5.97 12.21
C LEU A 123 -13.49 6.02 10.97
N VAL A 124 -13.31 4.89 10.29
CA VAL A 124 -12.50 4.85 9.06
C VAL A 124 -13.41 4.87 7.82
N ARG A 125 -14.49 4.06 7.82
CA ARG A 125 -15.43 3.97 6.69
C ARG A 125 -16.85 3.77 7.21
N THR A 126 -17.83 4.30 6.47
CA THR A 126 -19.27 4.18 6.77
C THR A 126 -20.05 3.86 5.49
N ASP A 127 -21.34 3.57 5.65
CA ASP A 127 -22.34 3.48 4.56
C ASP A 127 -21.92 2.48 3.48
N PHE A 128 -21.62 1.26 3.92
CA PHE A 128 -21.22 0.19 3.02
C PHE A 128 -22.41 -0.25 2.15
N SER A 129 -22.22 -0.22 0.83
CA SER A 129 -23.20 -0.75 -0.11
C SER A 129 -22.49 -1.46 -1.26
N LEU A 130 -23.22 -2.36 -1.91
CA LEU A 130 -22.69 -3.12 -3.05
C LEU A 130 -23.35 -2.59 -4.32
N ASN A 131 -22.55 -1.93 -5.15
CA ASN A 131 -23.02 -1.49 -6.47
C ASN A 131 -22.88 -2.66 -7.45
N THR A 132 -24.00 -3.15 -7.94
CA THR A 132 -24.09 -4.29 -8.86
C THR A 132 -24.46 -3.86 -10.28
N ALA A 133 -24.45 -2.55 -10.60
CA ALA A 133 -24.88 -2.04 -11.91
C ALA A 133 -23.91 -2.39 -13.03
N GLY A 134 -22.64 -2.66 -12.73
CA GLY A 134 -21.62 -3.02 -13.73
C GLY A 134 -21.34 -4.51 -13.82
N SER A 135 -20.48 -4.88 -14.75
CA SER A 135 -19.99 -6.26 -14.88
C SER A 135 -19.14 -6.70 -13.69
N ILE A 136 -18.60 -5.76 -12.94
CA ILE A 136 -17.82 -5.99 -11.74
C ILE A 136 -18.51 -5.25 -10.58
N TYR A 137 -18.77 -5.97 -9.51
CA TYR A 137 -19.43 -5.38 -8.34
C TYR A 137 -18.44 -4.52 -7.57
N VAL A 138 -18.85 -3.32 -7.17
CA VAL A 138 -17.99 -2.33 -6.51
C VAL A 138 -18.50 -2.07 -5.10
N LEU A 139 -17.58 -2.09 -4.13
CA LEU A 139 -17.87 -1.72 -2.74
C LEU A 139 -17.91 -0.19 -2.64
N GLU A 140 -19.09 0.36 -2.47
CA GLU A 140 -19.25 1.79 -2.17
C GLU A 140 -19.18 2.01 -0.67
N LYS A 141 -18.56 3.13 -0.28
CA LYS A 141 -18.34 3.49 1.12
C LYS A 141 -18.11 4.99 1.23
N GLN A 142 -18.34 5.54 2.39
CA GLN A 142 -17.93 6.90 2.74
C GLN A 142 -16.76 6.84 3.71
N TYR A 143 -15.95 7.89 3.73
CA TYR A 143 -14.77 7.94 4.60
C TYR A 143 -15.07 8.69 5.88
N GLY A 144 -14.75 8.05 7.01
CA GLY A 144 -14.89 8.63 8.34
C GLY A 144 -13.73 9.55 8.72
N PRO A 145 -13.80 10.20 9.88
CA PRO A 145 -12.78 11.18 10.29
C PRO A 145 -11.37 10.59 10.48
N TRP A 146 -11.25 9.36 10.98
CA TRP A 146 -9.96 8.72 11.17
C TRP A 146 -9.23 8.44 9.86
N PHE A 147 -9.98 8.21 8.78
CA PHE A 147 -9.39 8.03 7.44
C PHE A 147 -8.45 9.19 7.10
N PHE A 148 -8.84 10.44 7.42
CA PHE A 148 -8.03 11.62 7.09
C PHE A 148 -6.75 11.70 7.93
N VAL A 149 -6.77 11.20 9.18
CA VAL A 149 -5.56 11.11 10.02
C VAL A 149 -4.57 10.13 9.39
N HIS A 150 -5.05 8.94 9.03
CA HIS A 150 -4.24 7.92 8.36
C HIS A 150 -3.71 8.43 7.01
N PHE A 151 -4.58 9.04 6.21
CA PHE A 151 -4.24 9.62 4.90
C PHE A 151 -3.11 10.65 5.04
N ALA A 152 -3.24 11.58 6.00
CA ALA A 152 -2.23 12.61 6.24
C ALA A 152 -0.87 12.01 6.58
N GLN A 153 -0.83 10.99 7.46
CA GLN A 153 0.41 10.29 7.80
C GLN A 153 1.00 9.57 6.58
N ALA A 154 0.17 8.84 5.82
CA ALA A 154 0.61 8.08 4.65
C ALA A 154 1.26 9.00 3.61
N TYR A 155 0.61 10.13 3.31
CA TYR A 155 1.14 11.09 2.34
C TYR A 155 2.37 11.82 2.87
N ALA A 156 2.42 12.15 4.17
CA ALA A 156 3.62 12.75 4.78
C ALA A 156 4.83 11.82 4.60
N LEU A 157 4.65 10.49 4.83
CA LEU A 157 5.73 9.52 4.67
C LEU A 157 6.12 9.33 3.20
N ASN A 158 5.13 9.31 2.29
CA ASN A 158 5.42 9.21 0.86
C ASN A 158 6.18 10.43 0.34
N PHE A 159 5.77 11.65 0.73
CA PHE A 159 6.48 12.88 0.35
C PHE A 159 7.88 12.93 0.98
N ALA A 160 8.03 12.48 2.23
CA ALA A 160 9.36 12.36 2.85
C ALA A 160 10.24 11.40 2.05
N SER A 161 9.68 10.27 1.60
CA SER A 161 10.41 9.29 0.75
C SER A 161 10.83 9.92 -0.59
N ILE A 162 9.93 10.65 -1.24
CA ILE A 162 10.23 11.36 -2.50
C ILE A 162 11.37 12.36 -2.26
N PHE A 163 11.30 13.13 -1.18
CA PHE A 163 12.31 14.14 -0.84
C PHE A 163 13.69 13.49 -0.58
N LEU A 164 13.73 12.41 0.23
CA LEU A 164 14.98 11.71 0.55
C LEU A 164 15.60 11.06 -0.69
N ALA A 165 14.78 10.39 -1.49
CA ALA A 165 15.24 9.77 -2.74
C ALA A 165 15.72 10.84 -3.73
N GLY A 166 14.99 11.97 -3.84
CA GLY A 166 15.37 13.10 -4.68
C GLY A 166 16.72 13.67 -4.28
N GLN A 167 16.96 13.87 -2.98
CA GLN A 167 18.27 14.32 -2.49
C GLN A 167 19.39 13.35 -2.91
N ALA A 168 19.17 12.04 -2.77
CA ALA A 168 20.16 11.03 -3.13
C ALA A 168 20.41 10.97 -4.65
N VAL A 169 19.40 11.26 -5.47
CA VAL A 169 19.54 11.33 -6.94
C VAL A 169 20.34 12.57 -7.35
N LEU A 170 20.09 13.70 -6.67
CA LEU A 170 20.77 14.98 -6.99
C LEU A 170 22.24 14.99 -6.54
N ASP A 171 22.59 14.22 -5.52
CA ASP A 171 23.98 14.10 -5.07
C ASP A 171 24.77 13.19 -6.04
N ARG A 172 25.60 13.84 -6.86
CA ARG A 172 26.41 13.16 -7.90
C ARG A 172 27.41 12.15 -7.33
N ASN A 173 27.81 12.33 -6.08
CA ASN A 173 28.80 11.47 -5.40
C ASN A 173 28.15 10.30 -4.63
N SER A 174 26.82 10.26 -4.59
CA SER A 174 26.11 9.23 -3.83
C SER A 174 26.23 7.86 -4.50
N VAL A 175 26.74 6.88 -3.78
CA VAL A 175 26.77 5.47 -4.20
C VAL A 175 25.35 4.89 -4.32
N TYR A 176 24.36 5.55 -3.71
CA TYR A 176 22.96 5.11 -3.67
C TYR A 176 22.10 5.69 -4.80
N ARG A 177 22.70 6.49 -5.69
CA ARG A 177 21.98 7.27 -6.72
C ARG A 177 21.09 6.38 -7.61
N GLY A 178 21.61 5.21 -8.06
CA GLY A 178 20.84 4.29 -8.91
C GLY A 178 19.61 3.73 -8.21
N GLN A 179 19.80 3.27 -6.96
CA GLN A 179 18.68 2.75 -6.15
C GLN A 179 17.66 3.84 -5.84
N ALA A 180 18.13 5.05 -5.52
CA ALA A 180 17.27 6.20 -5.22
C ALA A 180 16.42 6.60 -6.43
N LEU A 181 16.96 6.49 -7.65
CA LEU A 181 16.20 6.79 -8.87
C LEU A 181 15.02 5.81 -9.06
N PHE A 182 15.25 4.51 -8.84
CA PHE A 182 14.18 3.51 -8.88
C PHE A 182 13.12 3.77 -7.82
N LEU A 183 13.54 4.05 -6.58
CA LEU A 183 12.61 4.34 -5.49
C LEU A 183 11.79 5.61 -5.78
N LEU A 184 12.44 6.65 -6.29
CA LEU A 184 11.78 7.90 -6.65
C LEU A 184 10.73 7.67 -7.74
N GLY A 185 11.09 6.93 -8.79
CA GLY A 185 10.17 6.58 -9.88
C GLY A 185 8.96 5.81 -9.37
N ALA A 186 9.21 4.76 -8.56
CA ALA A 186 8.15 3.90 -8.04
C ALA A 186 7.17 4.67 -7.14
N VAL A 187 7.67 5.43 -6.15
CA VAL A 187 6.80 6.17 -5.22
C VAL A 187 6.05 7.31 -5.94
N SER A 188 6.72 7.97 -6.89
CA SER A 188 6.08 9.06 -7.67
C SER A 188 4.93 8.51 -8.51
N LEU A 189 5.10 7.33 -9.12
CA LEU A 189 4.06 6.67 -9.89
C LEU A 189 2.85 6.32 -9.02
N VAL A 190 3.08 5.74 -7.84
CA VAL A 190 2.01 5.39 -6.89
C VAL A 190 1.26 6.64 -6.44
N VAL A 191 1.98 7.69 -6.01
CA VAL A 191 1.38 8.94 -5.55
C VAL A 191 0.58 9.60 -6.69
N ALA A 192 1.15 9.66 -7.90
CA ALA A 192 0.47 10.25 -9.06
C ALA A 192 -0.81 9.48 -9.41
N SER A 193 -0.76 8.14 -9.42
CA SER A 193 -1.93 7.29 -9.70
C SER A 193 -3.04 7.53 -8.67
N ASN A 194 -2.68 7.59 -7.39
CA ASN A 194 -3.62 7.88 -6.31
C ASN A 194 -4.25 9.28 -6.45
N LEU A 195 -3.43 10.29 -6.74
CA LEU A 195 -3.92 11.66 -6.88
C LEU A 195 -4.87 11.78 -8.08
N LEU A 196 -4.55 11.12 -9.20
CA LEU A 196 -5.44 11.08 -10.37
C LEU A 196 -6.78 10.42 -10.01
N TYR A 197 -6.74 9.30 -9.29
CA TYR A 197 -7.94 8.60 -8.84
C TYR A 197 -8.82 9.51 -7.95
N ILE A 198 -8.19 10.20 -6.99
CA ILE A 198 -8.89 11.13 -6.08
C ILE A 198 -9.46 12.32 -6.86
N ALA A 199 -8.74 12.80 -7.90
CA ALA A 199 -9.20 13.90 -8.76
C ALA A 199 -10.36 13.48 -9.71
N GLY A 200 -10.79 12.21 -9.64
CA GLY A 200 -11.92 11.71 -10.44
C GLY A 200 -11.54 11.15 -11.80
N VAL A 201 -10.25 11.07 -12.11
CA VAL A 201 -9.76 10.42 -13.34
C VAL A 201 -9.79 8.91 -13.08
N ARG A 202 -10.92 8.28 -13.41
CA ARG A 202 -11.10 6.84 -13.20
C ARG A 202 -10.78 6.09 -14.46
N PRO A 203 -10.08 4.94 -14.35
CA PRO A 203 -9.89 4.09 -15.52
C PRO A 203 -11.24 3.58 -16.05
N PRO A 204 -11.34 3.17 -17.32
CA PRO A 204 -12.60 2.67 -17.88
C PRO A 204 -13.20 1.49 -17.10
N THR A 205 -12.39 0.78 -16.33
CA THR A 205 -12.81 -0.35 -15.49
C THR A 205 -13.57 0.09 -14.23
N GLY A 206 -13.49 1.37 -13.84
CA GLY A 206 -14.12 1.87 -12.61
C GLY A 206 -13.44 1.48 -11.31
N HIS A 207 -12.31 0.76 -11.37
CA HIS A 207 -11.63 0.23 -10.19
C HIS A 207 -10.34 0.97 -9.89
N ASP A 208 -9.94 0.92 -8.62
CA ASP A 208 -8.65 1.42 -8.18
C ASP A 208 -7.56 0.43 -8.64
N LEU A 209 -6.71 0.87 -9.55
CA LEU A 209 -5.59 0.10 -10.06
C LEU A 209 -4.27 0.44 -9.36
N THR A 210 -4.32 1.18 -8.25
CA THR A 210 -3.12 1.62 -7.53
C THR A 210 -2.15 0.48 -7.17
N PRO A 211 -2.63 -0.75 -6.82
CA PRO A 211 -1.70 -1.85 -6.51
C PRO A 211 -0.89 -2.38 -7.69
N LEU A 212 -1.20 -1.98 -8.92
CA LEU A 212 -0.41 -2.37 -10.09
C LEU A 212 0.89 -1.59 -10.19
#